data_d945342f91ad3593d75d3347765ab51d
#
_entry.id   d945342f91ad3593d75d3347765ab51d
#
_cell.length_a   1.000
_cell.length_b   1.000
_cell.length_c   1.000
_cell.angle_alpha   90.00
_cell.angle_beta   90.00
_cell.angle_gamma   90.00
#
_symmetry.space_group_name_H-M   'P 1'
#
loop_
_entity.id
_entity.type
_entity.pdbx_description
1 polymer ?
#
loop_
_entity_poly.entity_id
_entity_poly.type
_entity_poly.pdbx_seq_one_letter_code
_entity_poly.pdbx_strand_id
1 'polypeptide(L)'
;MQSAPKHKTLSALIFFAAFLGMAPLAWGQGGPPLLTNDPGTPGAKNWEINLAVMPVLRQGEHDFQAPQLDFNYGVGQTIQLTFEVPYLFQTVPGPPTEHAWSNAFPGVKWRFIDNKHGWNVSAFPQFELSGAVRATKLGLAQNGTRALLPIEVQRNFGPMELDFEAGYYLPIHGHQERIIGFSAGHAFTKKLELIGEAYNDRAMGDLPHDTTWDVGTRYGFHKGLVFLFMVGRSFSDSASGQPNFLAYIGVQILLEKNGLALHAQE
;
A
#
# COMPACT_ATOMS: atom_id res chain seq x y z
N MET A 1 38.07 -2.50 -46.59
CA MET A 1 38.27 -2.14 -45.16
C MET A 1 37.35 -0.97 -44.86
N GLN A 2 36.20 -1.24 -44.22
CA GLN A 2 35.24 -0.22 -43.80
C GLN A 2 35.29 -0.10 -42.28
N SER A 3 35.55 1.09 -41.79
CA SER A 3 35.60 1.42 -40.36
C SER A 3 34.18 1.68 -39.83
N ALA A 4 33.78 0.97 -38.79
CA ALA A 4 32.50 1.15 -38.09
C ALA A 4 32.50 2.41 -37.21
N PRO A 5 31.37 3.12 -37.03
CA PRO A 5 31.28 4.33 -36.21
C PRO A 5 31.09 3.99 -34.74
N LYS A 6 32.03 4.38 -33.87
CA LYS A 6 32.04 4.17 -32.40
C LYS A 6 31.42 5.32 -31.59
N HIS A 7 30.47 6.09 -32.08
CA HIS A 7 30.02 7.32 -31.37
C HIS A 7 28.57 7.40 -30.90
N LYS A 8 27.78 6.33 -30.98
CA LYS A 8 26.35 6.38 -30.57
C LYS A 8 26.02 5.87 -29.15
N THR A 9 26.95 5.17 -28.52
CA THR A 9 26.72 4.59 -27.18
C THR A 9 27.09 5.53 -26.01
N LEU A 10 27.90 6.52 -26.24
CA LEU A 10 28.33 7.43 -25.17
C LEU A 10 27.30 8.52 -24.85
N SER A 11 26.48 8.93 -25.83
CA SER A 11 25.46 9.95 -25.64
C SER A 11 24.26 9.50 -24.82
N ALA A 12 23.93 8.21 -24.82
CA ALA A 12 22.83 7.65 -24.04
C ALA A 12 23.16 7.55 -22.53
N LEU A 13 24.43 7.30 -22.19
CA LEU A 13 24.87 7.24 -20.79
C LEU A 13 24.96 8.65 -20.13
N ILE A 14 25.27 9.67 -20.90
CA ILE A 14 25.37 11.05 -20.40
C ILE A 14 23.99 11.65 -20.12
N PHE A 15 22.95 11.25 -20.88
CA PHE A 15 21.57 11.68 -20.61
C PHE A 15 20.98 11.05 -19.35
N PHE A 16 21.41 9.84 -18.96
CA PHE A 16 20.93 9.19 -17.74
C PHE A 16 21.61 9.77 -16.46
N ALA A 17 22.83 10.28 -16.59
CA ALA A 17 23.57 10.87 -15.46
C ALA A 17 23.19 12.33 -15.14
N ALA A 18 22.58 13.05 -16.07
CA ALA A 18 22.24 14.47 -15.89
C ALA A 18 20.90 14.69 -15.14
N PHE A 19 20.09 13.63 -14.92
CA PHE A 19 18.84 13.72 -14.16
C PHE A 19 19.01 13.50 -12.64
N LEU A 20 20.22 13.21 -12.17
CA LEU A 20 20.51 12.90 -10.76
C LEU A 20 20.79 14.14 -9.87
N GLY A 21 20.64 15.32 -10.38
CA GLY A 21 21.09 16.48 -9.66
C GLY A 21 20.08 17.61 -9.50
N MET A 22 18.98 17.39 -8.84
CA MET A 22 18.15 18.39 -8.13
C MET A 22 16.87 17.72 -7.63
N ALA A 23 16.99 16.82 -6.64
CA ALA A 23 15.80 16.28 -6.00
C ALA A 23 15.37 17.22 -4.87
N PRO A 24 14.16 17.77 -4.90
CA PRO A 24 13.50 18.19 -3.67
C PRO A 24 13.32 16.96 -2.79
N LEU A 25 13.36 17.13 -1.48
CA LEU A 25 13.04 16.07 -0.52
C LEU A 25 11.70 15.44 -0.93
N ALA A 26 11.76 14.27 -1.54
CA ALA A 26 10.60 13.49 -1.87
C ALA A 26 10.10 12.89 -0.56
N TRP A 27 8.86 13.11 -0.26
CA TRP A 27 8.13 12.40 0.77
C TRP A 27 7.60 11.14 0.09
N GLY A 28 8.45 10.14 -0.07
CA GLY A 28 7.98 8.83 -0.43
C GLY A 28 7.32 8.22 0.79
N GLN A 29 6.16 7.68 0.61
CA GLN A 29 5.43 6.91 1.60
C GLN A 29 4.94 5.64 0.92
N GLY A 30 5.29 4.44 1.42
CA GLY A 30 4.57 3.22 1.18
C GLY A 30 3.13 3.35 1.71
N GLY A 31 2.40 2.24 1.84
CA GLY A 31 0.98 2.30 2.17
C GLY A 31 0.14 2.73 0.95
N PRO A 32 -1.10 3.18 1.14
CA PRO A 32 -2.00 3.48 0.03
C PRO A 32 -1.39 4.36 -1.06
N PRO A 33 -1.55 3.97 -2.34
CA PRO A 33 -2.44 2.94 -2.86
C PRO A 33 -1.87 1.52 -2.91
N LEU A 34 -0.64 1.27 -2.44
CA LEU A 34 0.01 -0.03 -2.46
C LEU A 34 -0.48 -0.95 -1.33
N LEU A 35 -0.21 -2.25 -1.46
CA LEU A 35 -0.42 -3.26 -0.42
C LEU A 35 0.74 -3.28 0.59
N THR A 36 1.96 -2.98 0.12
CA THR A 36 3.17 -2.86 0.95
C THR A 36 3.10 -1.58 1.78
N ASN A 37 3.25 -1.70 3.08
CA ASN A 37 3.37 -0.56 3.98
C ASN A 37 4.81 -0.05 4.10
N ASP A 38 4.95 1.18 4.60
CA ASP A 38 6.22 1.84 4.89
C ASP A 38 6.33 2.25 6.37
N PRO A 39 7.54 2.59 6.86
CA PRO A 39 7.74 3.13 8.20
C PRO A 39 7.21 4.54 8.45
N GLY A 40 6.65 5.22 7.45
CA GLY A 40 6.11 6.57 7.57
C GLY A 40 5.04 6.70 8.65
N THR A 41 4.90 7.89 9.20
CA THR A 41 3.84 8.24 10.16
C THR A 41 3.38 9.67 9.87
N PRO A 42 2.11 10.03 10.14
CA PRO A 42 1.61 11.39 9.90
C PRO A 42 2.33 12.49 10.67
N GLY A 43 3.12 12.11 11.69
CA GLY A 43 3.74 13.05 12.61
C GLY A 43 2.80 13.55 13.71
N ALA A 44 3.36 14.30 14.67
CA ALA A 44 2.67 14.66 15.91
C ALA A 44 1.35 15.41 15.70
N LYS A 45 0.24 14.81 16.15
CA LYS A 45 -1.12 15.38 16.11
C LYS A 45 -1.67 15.64 14.71
N ASN A 46 -1.06 15.04 13.70
CA ASN A 46 -1.55 15.09 12.33
C ASN A 46 -2.43 13.86 12.03
N TRP A 47 -3.31 14.03 11.06
CA TRP A 47 -4.13 12.96 10.52
C TRP A 47 -3.76 12.72 9.06
N GLU A 48 -3.77 11.47 8.70
CA GLU A 48 -3.84 11.00 7.33
C GLU A 48 -5.08 10.15 7.20
N ILE A 49 -5.98 10.54 6.30
CA ILE A 49 -7.25 9.85 6.06
C ILE A 49 -7.31 9.43 4.61
N ASN A 50 -7.42 8.14 4.37
CA ASN A 50 -7.53 7.57 3.04
C ASN A 50 -8.97 7.11 2.78
N LEU A 51 -9.56 7.60 1.69
CA LEU A 51 -10.89 7.22 1.21
C LEU A 51 -10.74 6.62 -0.18
N ALA A 52 -11.15 5.38 -0.36
CA ALA A 52 -10.93 4.70 -1.63
C ALA A 52 -12.07 3.80 -2.05
N VAL A 53 -11.99 3.40 -3.32
CA VAL A 53 -12.69 2.26 -3.91
C VAL A 53 -11.64 1.29 -4.42
N MET A 54 -11.76 0.01 -4.06
CA MET A 54 -10.86 -1.06 -4.49
C MET A 54 -11.67 -2.16 -5.19
N PRO A 55 -11.74 -2.16 -6.53
CA PRO A 55 -12.24 -3.30 -7.29
C PRO A 55 -11.20 -4.43 -7.32
N VAL A 56 -11.66 -5.65 -7.10
CA VAL A 56 -10.89 -6.88 -7.24
C VAL A 56 -11.70 -7.85 -8.10
N LEU A 57 -11.24 -8.11 -9.30
CA LEU A 57 -11.94 -8.97 -10.26
C LEU A 57 -11.25 -10.33 -10.33
N ARG A 58 -12.01 -11.37 -10.07
CA ARG A 58 -11.61 -12.78 -10.19
C ARG A 58 -12.45 -13.47 -11.25
N GLN A 59 -12.07 -14.67 -11.64
CA GLN A 59 -12.90 -15.46 -12.56
C GLN A 59 -14.21 -15.84 -11.89
N GLY A 60 -15.32 -15.25 -12.37
CA GLY A 60 -16.66 -15.52 -11.86
C GLY A 60 -17.02 -14.81 -10.55
N GLU A 61 -16.15 -13.90 -10.07
CA GLU A 61 -16.40 -13.14 -8.83
C GLU A 61 -15.85 -11.71 -8.96
N HIS A 62 -16.67 -10.75 -8.60
CA HIS A 62 -16.29 -9.34 -8.58
C HIS A 62 -16.51 -8.78 -7.18
N ASP A 63 -15.42 -8.39 -6.56
CA ASP A 63 -15.41 -7.78 -5.24
C ASP A 63 -15.12 -6.29 -5.33
N PHE A 64 -15.71 -5.53 -4.43
CA PHE A 64 -15.42 -4.11 -4.26
C PHE A 64 -15.35 -3.79 -2.77
N GLN A 65 -14.35 -3.01 -2.40
CA GLN A 65 -14.36 -2.28 -1.14
C GLN A 65 -14.76 -0.84 -1.48
N ALA A 66 -15.94 -0.41 -1.04
CA ALA A 66 -16.48 0.90 -1.39
C ALA A 66 -17.49 1.42 -0.35
N PRO A 67 -17.12 2.34 0.55
CA PRO A 67 -15.77 2.91 0.72
C PRO A 67 -14.82 1.96 1.46
N GLN A 68 -13.54 2.04 1.15
CA GLN A 68 -12.47 1.70 2.07
C GLN A 68 -12.13 2.95 2.87
N LEU A 69 -12.19 2.85 4.19
CA LEU A 69 -11.89 3.93 5.12
C LEU A 69 -10.66 3.56 5.92
N ASP A 70 -9.63 4.40 5.87
CA ASP A 70 -8.40 4.23 6.63
C ASP A 70 -8.04 5.55 7.31
N PHE A 71 -7.96 5.52 8.64
CA PHE A 71 -7.69 6.68 9.50
C PHE A 71 -6.37 6.46 10.23
N ASN A 72 -5.44 7.36 10.05
CA ASN A 72 -4.12 7.32 10.65
C ASN A 72 -3.89 8.59 11.48
N TYR A 73 -3.53 8.44 12.75
CA TYR A 73 -3.25 9.54 13.67
C TYR A 73 -1.85 9.46 14.25
N GLY A 74 -1.08 10.53 14.12
CA GLY A 74 0.28 10.61 14.62
C GLY A 74 0.38 10.96 16.10
N VAL A 75 1.03 10.09 16.88
CA VAL A 75 1.37 10.30 18.30
C VAL A 75 2.88 10.51 18.41
N GLY A 76 3.30 11.75 18.61
CA GLY A 76 4.71 12.11 18.44
C GLY A 76 5.13 11.99 16.98
N GLN A 77 6.43 11.84 16.74
CA GLN A 77 6.97 11.76 15.38
C GLN A 77 7.11 10.32 14.87
N THR A 78 6.98 9.33 15.76
CA THR A 78 7.37 7.95 15.46
C THR A 78 6.28 6.92 15.72
N ILE A 79 5.12 7.34 16.22
CA ILE A 79 3.99 6.44 16.48
C ILE A 79 2.78 6.87 15.64
N GLN A 80 2.10 5.91 15.05
CA GLN A 80 0.83 6.06 14.35
C GLN A 80 -0.20 5.12 14.97
N LEU A 81 -1.39 5.63 15.21
CA LEU A 81 -2.57 4.82 15.50
C LEU A 81 -3.38 4.72 14.22
N THR A 82 -3.72 3.51 13.83
CA THR A 82 -4.49 3.23 12.62
C THR A 82 -5.83 2.61 12.96
N PHE A 83 -6.84 2.94 12.19
CA PHE A 83 -8.14 2.27 12.19
C PHE A 83 -8.66 2.20 10.75
N GLU A 84 -8.77 0.98 10.23
CA GLU A 84 -9.28 0.71 8.89
C GLU A 84 -10.58 -0.08 8.98
N VAL A 85 -11.54 0.22 8.11
CA VAL A 85 -12.79 -0.53 7.96
C VAL A 85 -13.34 -0.39 6.55
N PRO A 86 -13.35 -1.45 5.71
CA PRO A 86 -13.95 -1.43 4.40
C PRO A 86 -15.43 -1.81 4.43
N TYR A 87 -16.21 -1.26 3.51
CA TYR A 87 -17.53 -1.75 3.16
C TYR A 87 -17.42 -2.62 1.90
N LEU A 88 -17.83 -3.88 2.02
CA LEU A 88 -17.61 -4.90 1.01
C LEU A 88 -18.86 -5.10 0.16
N PHE A 89 -18.63 -5.32 -1.14
CA PHE A 89 -19.61 -5.84 -2.09
C PHE A 89 -19.00 -7.05 -2.79
N GLN A 90 -19.80 -8.10 -2.98
CA GLN A 90 -19.42 -9.25 -3.77
C GLN A 90 -20.53 -9.60 -4.74
N THR A 91 -20.18 -9.77 -6.00
CA THR A 91 -21.11 -10.18 -7.06
C THR A 91 -20.60 -11.44 -7.72
N VAL A 92 -21.43 -12.48 -7.70
CA VAL A 92 -21.22 -13.73 -8.43
C VAL A 92 -22.39 -13.95 -9.40
N PRO A 93 -22.19 -14.71 -10.51
CA PRO A 93 -23.27 -14.97 -11.46
C PRO A 93 -24.44 -15.71 -10.83
N GLY A 94 -25.64 -15.16 -10.96
CA GLY A 94 -26.90 -15.77 -10.52
C GLY A 94 -27.49 -15.16 -9.25
N PRO A 95 -26.84 -15.26 -8.07
CA PRO A 95 -27.33 -14.64 -6.84
C PRO A 95 -27.31 -13.10 -6.88
N PRO A 96 -28.12 -12.43 -6.04
CA PRO A 96 -27.98 -10.99 -5.82
C PRO A 96 -26.61 -10.63 -5.25
N THR A 97 -26.17 -9.38 -5.49
CA THR A 97 -24.95 -8.82 -4.90
C THR A 97 -25.07 -8.81 -3.37
N GLU A 98 -24.13 -9.45 -2.71
CA GLU A 98 -23.99 -9.42 -1.25
C GLU A 98 -23.17 -8.20 -0.83
N HIS A 99 -23.47 -7.62 0.33
CA HIS A 99 -22.74 -6.46 0.84
C HIS A 99 -22.83 -6.33 2.35
N ALA A 100 -21.77 -5.88 2.99
CA ALA A 100 -21.70 -5.60 4.43
C ALA A 100 -20.45 -4.80 4.81
N TRP A 101 -20.44 -4.19 6.01
CA TRP A 101 -19.20 -3.76 6.64
C TRP A 101 -18.34 -4.96 6.99
N SER A 102 -17.05 -4.88 6.71
CA SER A 102 -16.04 -5.89 7.07
C SER A 102 -15.66 -5.82 8.54
N ASN A 103 -14.76 -6.70 8.95
CA ASN A 103 -14.03 -6.57 10.20
C ASN A 103 -13.27 -5.24 10.24
N ALA A 104 -13.04 -4.72 11.43
CA ALA A 104 -12.20 -3.53 11.63
C ALA A 104 -10.75 -3.93 11.89
N PHE A 105 -9.81 -3.09 11.43
CA PHE A 105 -8.38 -3.31 11.53
C PHE A 105 -7.71 -2.17 12.33
N PRO A 106 -7.83 -2.15 13.67
CA PRO A 106 -7.01 -1.25 14.47
C PRO A 106 -5.55 -1.69 14.47
N GLY A 107 -4.64 -0.72 14.46
CA GLY A 107 -3.21 -0.97 14.46
C GLY A 107 -2.42 0.12 15.16
N VAL A 108 -1.16 -0.22 15.48
CA VAL A 108 -0.18 0.72 16.03
C VAL A 108 1.13 0.54 15.27
N LYS A 109 1.55 1.54 14.53
CA LYS A 109 2.86 1.58 13.91
C LYS A 109 3.85 2.29 14.85
N TRP A 110 5.01 1.70 15.03
CA TRP A 110 6.11 2.30 15.77
C TRP A 110 7.39 2.29 14.94
N ARG A 111 7.80 3.47 14.47
CA ARG A 111 9.07 3.68 13.79
C ARG A 111 10.17 3.85 14.82
N PHE A 112 10.93 2.80 15.05
CA PHE A 112 12.01 2.75 16.06
C PHE A 112 13.40 3.09 15.49
N ILE A 113 13.57 3.06 14.16
CA ILE A 113 14.70 3.66 13.46
C ILE A 113 14.15 4.77 12.57
N ASP A 114 14.59 6.00 12.83
CA ASP A 114 14.13 7.20 12.15
C ASP A 114 15.31 7.87 11.45
N ASN A 115 15.36 7.78 10.12
CA ASN A 115 16.35 8.37 9.22
C ASN A 115 17.82 8.12 9.62
N LYS A 116 18.10 7.02 10.28
CA LYS A 116 19.47 6.67 10.67
C LYS A 116 20.26 6.20 9.44
N HIS A 117 21.18 7.04 8.95
CA HIS A 117 21.93 6.81 7.72
C HIS A 117 21.05 6.54 6.49
N GLY A 118 19.88 7.21 6.41
CA GLY A 118 18.90 7.05 5.34
C GLY A 118 17.99 5.83 5.47
N TRP A 119 18.04 5.11 6.60
CA TRP A 119 17.16 3.98 6.89
C TRP A 119 16.07 4.37 7.88
N ASN A 120 14.86 3.93 7.57
CA ASN A 120 13.71 3.91 8.48
C ASN A 120 13.29 2.48 8.72
N VAL A 121 12.91 2.14 9.95
CA VAL A 121 12.41 0.80 10.30
C VAL A 121 11.29 0.94 11.31
N SER A 122 10.21 0.22 11.10
CA SER A 122 9.06 0.16 11.99
C SER A 122 8.57 -1.26 12.23
N ALA A 123 7.79 -1.42 13.29
CA ALA A 123 6.89 -2.54 13.50
C ALA A 123 5.46 -2.00 13.46
N PHE A 124 4.55 -2.72 12.80
CA PHE A 124 3.17 -2.29 12.63
C PHE A 124 2.17 -3.38 13.01
N PRO A 125 2.09 -3.81 14.28
CA PRO A 125 1.06 -4.72 14.73
C PRO A 125 -0.34 -4.18 14.44
N GLN A 126 -1.15 -5.00 13.78
CA GLN A 126 -2.54 -4.75 13.44
C GLN A 126 -3.40 -5.93 13.88
N PHE A 127 -4.66 -5.67 14.19
CA PHE A 127 -5.62 -6.70 14.59
C PHE A 127 -6.83 -6.65 13.67
N GLU A 128 -7.12 -7.74 12.99
CA GLU A 128 -8.43 -7.94 12.39
C GLU A 128 -9.39 -8.40 13.48
N LEU A 129 -10.27 -7.50 13.90
CA LEU A 129 -11.23 -7.78 14.96
C LEU A 129 -12.51 -8.41 14.41
N SER A 130 -12.76 -9.66 14.75
CA SER A 130 -14.02 -10.31 14.43
C SER A 130 -15.19 -9.59 15.08
N GLY A 131 -16.08 -9.03 14.29
CA GLY A 131 -17.25 -8.28 14.77
C GLY A 131 -18.31 -8.07 13.70
N ALA A 132 -17.91 -8.25 12.45
CA ALA A 132 -18.76 -8.10 11.28
C ALA A 132 -19.66 -9.35 11.05
N VAL A 133 -20.57 -9.62 11.98
CA VAL A 133 -21.42 -10.83 11.98
C VAL A 133 -22.12 -11.06 10.64
N ARG A 134 -22.62 -9.99 9.99
CA ARG A 134 -23.27 -10.09 8.69
C ARG A 134 -22.26 -10.49 7.60
N ALA A 135 -21.13 -9.79 7.53
CA ALA A 135 -20.10 -10.08 6.53
C ALA A 135 -19.57 -11.51 6.68
N THR A 136 -19.32 -11.98 7.90
CA THR A 136 -18.88 -13.34 8.18
C THR A 136 -19.93 -14.37 7.74
N LYS A 137 -21.22 -14.15 8.01
CA LYS A 137 -22.30 -15.04 7.57
C LYS A 137 -22.46 -15.12 6.03
N LEU A 138 -22.11 -14.02 5.34
CA LEU A 138 -22.14 -13.94 3.88
C LEU A 138 -20.83 -14.44 3.23
N GLY A 139 -19.82 -14.81 4.02
CA GLY A 139 -18.50 -15.20 3.51
C GLY A 139 -17.63 -14.05 3.03
N LEU A 140 -18.04 -12.79 3.26
CA LEU A 140 -17.33 -11.59 2.83
C LEU A 140 -16.15 -11.22 3.75
N ALA A 141 -16.14 -11.65 5.00
CA ALA A 141 -15.11 -11.39 5.97
C ALA A 141 -14.68 -12.66 6.70
N GLN A 142 -13.44 -12.67 7.14
CA GLN A 142 -12.87 -13.77 7.93
C GLN A 142 -13.65 -13.97 9.24
N ASN A 143 -13.81 -15.23 9.61
CA ASN A 143 -14.35 -15.60 10.91
C ASN A 143 -13.22 -15.76 11.92
N GLY A 144 -13.24 -14.96 12.96
CA GLY A 144 -12.23 -14.98 14.01
C GLY A 144 -11.28 -13.77 13.96
N THR A 145 -10.68 -13.51 15.09
CA THR A 145 -9.68 -12.45 15.24
C THR A 145 -8.30 -12.99 14.86
N ARG A 146 -7.53 -12.20 14.14
CA ARG A 146 -6.12 -12.48 13.84
C ARG A 146 -5.26 -11.23 14.03
N ALA A 147 -3.99 -11.43 14.35
CA ALA A 147 -3.01 -10.37 14.43
C ALA A 147 -2.07 -10.43 13.22
N LEU A 148 -1.80 -9.29 12.59
CA LEU A 148 -0.73 -9.12 11.63
C LEU A 148 0.45 -8.46 12.35
N LEU A 149 1.63 -9.04 12.24
CA LEU A 149 2.86 -8.57 12.87
C LEU A 149 3.95 -8.35 11.81
N PRO A 150 3.95 -7.23 11.09
CA PRO A 150 4.97 -6.92 10.09
C PRO A 150 6.10 -6.09 10.67
N ILE A 151 7.25 -6.21 10.01
CA ILE A 151 8.38 -5.28 10.06
C ILE A 151 8.46 -4.59 8.70
N GLU A 152 8.60 -3.30 8.72
CA GLU A 152 8.71 -2.44 7.55
C GLU A 152 10.09 -1.80 7.54
N VAL A 153 10.72 -1.76 6.38
CA VAL A 153 12.05 -1.18 6.18
C VAL A 153 12.02 -0.30 4.95
N GLN A 154 12.48 0.92 5.08
CA GLN A 154 12.53 1.90 4.00
C GLN A 154 13.94 2.44 3.83
N ARG A 155 14.30 2.71 2.58
CA ARG A 155 15.51 3.45 2.24
C ARG A 155 15.29 4.44 1.11
N ASN A 156 15.74 5.67 1.35
CA ASN A 156 15.69 6.74 0.36
C ASN A 156 17.03 6.95 -0.36
N PHE A 157 16.98 7.10 -1.69
CA PHE A 157 18.09 7.39 -2.58
C PHE A 157 17.76 8.61 -3.45
N GLY A 158 17.85 9.79 -2.88
CA GLY A 158 17.41 11.02 -3.55
C GLY A 158 15.90 10.97 -3.84
N PRO A 159 15.48 11.03 -5.13
CA PRO A 159 14.06 10.96 -5.48
C PRO A 159 13.49 9.54 -5.51
N MET A 160 14.32 8.52 -5.33
CA MET A 160 13.88 7.13 -5.25
C MET A 160 13.68 6.69 -3.81
N GLU A 161 12.63 5.93 -3.59
CA GLU A 161 12.33 5.24 -2.36
C GLU A 161 12.20 3.75 -2.61
N LEU A 162 12.69 2.95 -1.69
CA LEU A 162 12.53 1.51 -1.67
C LEU A 162 11.95 1.11 -0.32
N ASP A 163 10.88 0.33 -0.35
CA ASP A 163 10.24 -0.22 0.84
C ASP A 163 10.23 -1.73 0.79
N PHE A 164 10.36 -2.33 1.95
CA PHE A 164 10.24 -3.75 2.16
C PHE A 164 9.40 -4.00 3.40
N GLU A 165 8.42 -4.89 3.28
CA GLU A 165 7.57 -5.35 4.36
C GLU A 165 7.61 -6.87 4.45
N ALA A 166 7.70 -7.40 5.67
CA ALA A 166 7.54 -8.84 5.91
C ALA A 166 6.86 -9.08 7.25
N GLY A 167 5.89 -9.98 7.27
CA GLY A 167 5.12 -10.27 8.47
C GLY A 167 4.33 -11.57 8.40
N TYR A 168 3.62 -11.82 9.50
CA TYR A 168 2.75 -12.98 9.63
C TYR A 168 1.39 -12.58 10.16
N TYR A 169 0.32 -13.11 9.55
CA TYR A 169 -0.98 -13.21 10.17
C TYR A 169 -1.01 -14.40 11.12
N LEU A 170 -1.29 -14.12 12.37
CA LEU A 170 -1.42 -15.09 13.45
C LEU A 170 -2.89 -15.17 13.86
N PRO A 171 -3.68 -16.10 13.30
CA PRO A 171 -5.07 -16.28 13.68
C PRO A 171 -5.17 -16.99 15.04
N ILE A 172 -6.26 -16.73 15.78
CA ILE A 172 -6.58 -17.51 16.99
C ILE A 172 -6.88 -18.96 16.61
N HIS A 173 -7.52 -19.16 15.45
CA HIS A 173 -7.81 -20.47 14.86
C HIS A 173 -7.56 -20.43 13.36
N GLY A 174 -7.02 -21.52 12.80
CA GLY A 174 -6.75 -21.66 11.37
C GLY A 174 -5.27 -21.65 11.04
N HIS A 175 -4.97 -21.35 9.78
CA HIS A 175 -3.60 -21.35 9.26
C HIS A 175 -2.97 -19.97 9.36
N GLN A 176 -1.68 -19.95 9.67
CA GLN A 176 -0.87 -18.73 9.59
C GLN A 176 -0.66 -18.36 8.13
N GLU A 177 -0.60 -17.06 7.85
CA GLU A 177 -0.29 -16.51 6.54
C GLU A 177 0.96 -15.64 6.65
N ARG A 178 1.82 -15.73 5.65
CA ARG A 178 3.01 -14.87 5.55
C ARG A 178 2.78 -13.83 4.49
N ILE A 179 3.16 -12.59 4.76
CA ILE A 179 3.23 -11.52 3.77
C ILE A 179 4.68 -11.13 3.51
N ILE A 180 4.99 -10.79 2.26
CA ILE A 180 6.23 -10.14 1.85
C ILE A 180 5.88 -9.14 0.77
N GLY A 181 6.20 -7.87 1.02
CA GLY A 181 6.04 -6.77 0.08
C GLY A 181 7.38 -6.13 -0.26
N PHE A 182 7.54 -5.73 -1.50
CA PHE A 182 8.61 -4.88 -1.96
C PHE A 182 8.06 -3.81 -2.88
N SER A 183 8.31 -2.55 -2.59
CA SER A 183 7.92 -1.45 -3.45
C SER A 183 9.09 -0.54 -3.81
N ALA A 184 8.93 0.16 -4.93
CA ALA A 184 9.85 1.18 -5.39
C ALA A 184 9.05 2.38 -5.90
N GLY A 185 9.37 3.56 -5.38
CA GLY A 185 8.79 4.83 -5.77
C GLY A 185 9.82 5.77 -6.40
N HIS A 186 9.38 6.62 -7.31
CA HIS A 186 10.19 7.71 -7.85
C HIS A 186 9.38 9.00 -7.94
N ALA A 187 9.80 10.01 -7.20
CA ALA A 187 9.24 11.35 -7.27
C ALA A 187 9.77 12.11 -8.49
N PHE A 188 8.95 12.25 -9.53
CA PHE A 188 9.28 13.02 -10.73
C PHE A 188 9.17 14.53 -10.49
N THR A 189 8.27 14.92 -9.63
CA THR A 189 8.08 16.30 -9.19
C THR A 189 7.68 16.32 -7.72
N LYS A 190 7.57 17.49 -7.10
CA LYS A 190 7.01 17.63 -5.74
C LYS A 190 5.55 17.15 -5.62
N LYS A 191 4.85 16.96 -6.74
CA LYS A 191 3.43 16.59 -6.78
C LYS A 191 3.16 15.21 -7.37
N LEU A 192 4.10 14.67 -8.12
CA LEU A 192 3.91 13.43 -8.87
C LEU A 192 4.96 12.40 -8.49
N GLU A 193 4.51 11.31 -7.94
CA GLU A 193 5.27 10.10 -7.71
C GLU A 193 4.69 8.95 -8.53
N LEU A 194 5.53 8.14 -9.14
CA LEU A 194 5.18 6.85 -9.72
C LEU A 194 5.76 5.76 -8.83
N ILE A 195 4.97 4.73 -8.60
CA ILE A 195 5.27 3.63 -7.69
C ILE A 195 4.96 2.30 -8.35
N GLY A 196 5.62 1.25 -7.90
CA GLY A 196 5.32 -0.11 -8.31
C GLY A 196 5.70 -1.07 -7.21
N GLU A 197 4.97 -2.18 -7.10
CA GLU A 197 5.25 -3.19 -6.09
C GLU A 197 5.16 -4.62 -6.61
N ALA A 198 5.78 -5.50 -5.84
CA ALA A 198 5.57 -6.93 -5.86
C ALA A 198 5.18 -7.36 -4.45
N TYR A 199 3.97 -7.88 -4.29
CA TYR A 199 3.43 -8.31 -3.01
C TYR A 199 3.07 -9.79 -3.05
N ASN A 200 3.51 -10.54 -2.05
CA ASN A 200 3.21 -11.96 -1.92
C ASN A 200 2.51 -12.23 -0.60
N ASP A 201 1.34 -12.81 -0.69
CA ASP A 201 0.58 -13.35 0.42
C ASP A 201 0.50 -14.87 0.29
N ARG A 202 0.89 -15.58 1.34
CA ARG A 202 0.95 -17.03 1.32
C ARG A 202 0.47 -17.64 2.62
N ALA A 203 -0.57 -18.42 2.56
CA ALA A 203 -0.95 -19.30 3.64
C ALA A 203 0.13 -20.37 3.88
N MET A 204 0.39 -20.70 5.14
CA MET A 204 1.37 -21.72 5.53
C MET A 204 0.79 -23.11 5.29
N GLY A 205 1.55 -23.94 4.57
CA GLY A 205 1.12 -25.29 4.12
C GLY A 205 1.05 -25.39 2.60
N ASP A 206 0.31 -26.36 2.09
CA ASP A 206 0.14 -26.61 0.65
C ASP A 206 -0.99 -25.77 0.02
N LEU A 207 -1.36 -24.67 0.65
CA LEU A 207 -2.41 -23.78 0.19
C LEU A 207 -1.91 -22.84 -0.92
N PRO A 208 -2.82 -22.35 -1.79
CA PRO A 208 -2.47 -21.40 -2.83
C PRO A 208 -1.75 -20.17 -2.26
N HIS A 209 -0.82 -19.64 -3.03
CA HIS A 209 -0.15 -18.37 -2.75
C HIS A 209 -0.54 -17.36 -3.80
N ASP A 210 -0.65 -16.11 -3.38
CA ASP A 210 -0.87 -15.00 -4.27
C ASP A 210 0.42 -14.16 -4.42
N THR A 211 0.74 -13.80 -5.64
CA THR A 211 1.79 -12.83 -5.94
C THR A 211 1.21 -11.78 -6.86
N THR A 212 1.04 -10.60 -6.33
CA THR A 212 0.51 -9.44 -7.03
C THR A 212 1.65 -8.56 -7.51
N TRP A 213 1.50 -8.04 -8.70
CA TRP A 213 2.31 -6.97 -9.26
C TRP A 213 1.40 -5.82 -9.62
N ASP A 214 1.76 -4.63 -9.21
CA ASP A 214 1.01 -3.44 -9.55
C ASP A 214 1.92 -2.24 -9.78
N VAL A 215 1.30 -1.23 -10.38
CA VAL A 215 1.90 0.08 -10.59
C VAL A 215 0.87 1.15 -10.25
N GLY A 216 1.36 2.24 -9.71
CA GLY A 216 0.48 3.30 -9.23
C GLY A 216 1.11 4.67 -9.28
N THR A 217 0.36 5.63 -8.76
CA THR A 217 0.79 7.02 -8.65
C THR A 217 0.17 7.69 -7.45
N ARG A 218 0.91 8.64 -6.88
CA ARG A 218 0.43 9.65 -5.94
C ARG A 218 0.55 11.00 -6.60
N TYR A 219 -0.57 11.74 -6.67
CA TYR A 219 -0.60 13.06 -7.28
C TYR A 219 -1.24 14.10 -6.34
N GLY A 220 -0.41 15.01 -5.83
CA GLY A 220 -0.85 16.15 -5.04
C GLY A 220 -1.57 17.19 -5.92
N PHE A 221 -2.90 17.14 -5.97
CA PHE A 221 -3.69 18.04 -6.81
C PHE A 221 -4.13 19.31 -6.09
N HIS A 222 -4.19 19.27 -4.76
CA HIS A 222 -4.49 20.42 -3.91
C HIS A 222 -3.71 20.29 -2.60
N LYS A 223 -3.55 21.40 -1.88
CA LYS A 223 -2.93 21.43 -0.56
C LYS A 223 -3.59 20.42 0.37
N GLY A 224 -2.81 19.50 0.91
CA GLY A 224 -3.29 18.44 1.80
C GLY A 224 -4.21 17.40 1.14
N LEU A 225 -4.35 17.41 -0.19
CA LEU A 225 -5.14 16.42 -0.93
C LEU A 225 -4.27 15.74 -1.98
N VAL A 226 -4.16 14.42 -1.89
CA VAL A 226 -3.39 13.58 -2.80
C VAL A 226 -4.34 12.59 -3.48
N PHE A 227 -4.34 12.55 -4.79
CA PHE A 227 -4.99 11.50 -5.56
C PHE A 227 -4.11 10.26 -5.54
N LEU A 228 -4.71 9.12 -5.24
CA LEU A 228 -4.08 7.82 -5.15
C LEU A 228 -4.67 6.91 -6.20
N PHE A 229 -3.80 6.30 -6.98
CA PHE A 229 -4.21 5.33 -8.00
C PHE A 229 -3.22 4.18 -8.08
N MET A 230 -3.74 2.96 -8.22
CA MET A 230 -2.95 1.76 -8.48
C MET A 230 -3.77 0.81 -9.34
N VAL A 231 -3.08 0.05 -10.19
CA VAL A 231 -3.64 -1.06 -10.96
C VAL A 231 -2.65 -2.20 -11.02
N GLY A 232 -3.15 -3.41 -10.86
CA GLY A 232 -2.33 -4.60 -10.84
C GLY A 232 -3.10 -5.88 -11.11
N ARG A 233 -2.40 -6.98 -10.98
CA ARG A 233 -2.96 -8.34 -11.06
C ARG A 233 -2.09 -9.35 -10.31
N SER A 234 -2.68 -10.49 -10.00
CA SER A 234 -1.95 -11.65 -9.52
C SER A 234 -1.35 -12.47 -10.66
N PHE A 235 -0.21 -13.08 -10.40
CA PHE A 235 0.53 -13.98 -11.28
C PHE A 235 0.77 -15.35 -10.64
N SER A 236 -0.10 -15.79 -9.75
CA SER A 236 0.03 -17.13 -9.20
C SER A 236 -0.42 -18.21 -10.19
N ASP A 237 0.18 -19.40 -10.09
CA ASP A 237 -0.15 -20.53 -10.93
C ASP A 237 -1.61 -20.97 -10.70
N SER A 238 -2.48 -20.55 -11.60
CA SER A 238 -3.73 -21.19 -12.03
C SER A 238 -4.75 -21.66 -10.99
N ALA A 239 -4.68 -21.33 -9.75
CA ALA A 239 -5.81 -21.62 -8.88
C ALA A 239 -6.95 -20.61 -9.16
N SER A 240 -8.11 -21.11 -9.51
CA SER A 240 -9.38 -20.38 -9.46
C SER A 240 -9.46 -19.59 -8.15
N GLY A 241 -9.63 -18.28 -8.24
CA GLY A 241 -9.77 -17.40 -7.07
C GLY A 241 -8.74 -16.29 -6.95
N GLN A 242 -7.70 -16.26 -7.78
CA GLN A 242 -6.72 -15.20 -7.76
C GLN A 242 -7.18 -13.96 -8.56
N PRO A 243 -6.84 -12.71 -8.12
CA PRO A 243 -7.23 -11.51 -8.83
C PRO A 243 -6.63 -11.45 -10.25
N ASN A 244 -7.49 -11.41 -11.26
CA ASN A 244 -7.10 -11.12 -12.63
C ASN A 244 -6.86 -9.63 -12.85
N PHE A 245 -7.49 -8.83 -12.00
CA PHE A 245 -7.37 -7.38 -11.97
C PHE A 245 -7.68 -6.89 -10.56
N LEU A 246 -6.88 -5.96 -10.08
CA LEU A 246 -7.16 -5.17 -8.89
C LEU A 246 -6.79 -3.72 -9.16
N ALA A 247 -7.48 -2.81 -8.50
CA ALA A 247 -7.14 -1.41 -8.53
C ALA A 247 -7.44 -0.74 -7.20
N TYR A 248 -6.78 0.39 -6.98
CA TYR A 248 -7.07 1.33 -5.90
C TYR A 248 -7.31 2.70 -6.52
N ILE A 249 -8.42 3.33 -6.18
CA ILE A 249 -8.76 4.68 -6.63
C ILE A 249 -9.21 5.45 -5.39
N GLY A 250 -8.41 6.41 -4.95
CA GLY A 250 -8.68 7.08 -3.70
C GLY A 250 -8.18 8.50 -3.60
N VAL A 251 -8.50 9.11 -2.47
CA VAL A 251 -8.00 10.41 -2.06
C VAL A 251 -7.46 10.31 -0.65
N GLN A 252 -6.23 10.75 -0.46
CA GLN A 252 -5.61 10.95 0.83
C GLN A 252 -5.80 12.40 1.27
N ILE A 253 -6.26 12.58 2.49
CA ILE A 253 -6.49 13.87 3.14
C ILE A 253 -5.48 14.00 4.27
N LEU A 254 -4.58 14.97 4.15
CA LEU A 254 -3.56 15.26 5.14
C LEU A 254 -4.00 16.47 5.98
N LEU A 255 -4.24 16.25 7.28
CA LEU A 255 -4.65 17.29 8.21
C LEU A 255 -3.56 17.53 9.25
N GLU A 256 -3.07 18.74 9.32
CA GLU A 256 -2.20 19.22 10.40
C GLU A 256 -3.02 19.94 11.47
N LYS A 257 -2.40 20.22 12.61
CA LYS A 257 -3.04 20.89 13.75
C LYS A 257 -3.83 22.16 13.39
N ASN A 258 -3.47 22.85 12.31
CA ASN A 258 -4.06 24.12 11.86
C ASN A 258 -4.93 23.97 10.58
N GLY A 259 -5.31 22.76 10.19
CA GLY A 259 -6.11 22.50 9.00
C GLY A 259 -5.42 21.58 7.97
N LEU A 260 -5.74 21.71 6.68
CA LEU A 260 -5.09 20.95 5.62
C LEU A 260 -3.59 21.24 5.56
N ALA A 261 -2.78 20.22 5.42
CA ALA A 261 -1.31 20.31 5.45
C ALA A 261 -0.75 21.32 4.45
N LEU A 262 0.11 22.21 4.94
CA LEU A 262 0.71 23.27 4.13
C LEU A 262 1.77 22.78 3.15
N HIS A 263 2.34 21.60 3.37
CA HIS A 263 3.63 21.20 2.78
C HIS A 263 3.54 20.35 1.50
N ALA A 264 2.39 20.04 0.99
CA ALA A 264 2.29 19.29 -0.28
C ALA A 264 2.62 20.13 -1.54
N GLN A 265 3.02 21.43 -1.40
CA GLN A 265 3.08 22.33 -2.57
C GLN A 265 4.16 23.43 -2.59
N GLU A 266 5.15 23.44 -1.71
CA GLU A 266 6.27 24.41 -1.87
C GLU A 266 7.52 23.79 -2.47
#